data_a5059447a6b632f86029cf63b71d38a4
#
_entry.id   a5059447a6b632f86029cf63b71d38a4
#
_cell.length_a   1.000
_cell.length_b   1.000
_cell.length_c   1.000
_cell.angle_alpha   90.00
_cell.angle_beta   90.00
_cell.angle_gamma   90.00
#
_symmetry.space_group_name_H-M   'P 1'
#
loop_
_entity.id
_entity.type
_entity.pdbx_description
1 polymer ?
#
loop_
_entity_poly.entity_id
_entity_poly.type
_entity_poly.pdbx_seq_one_letter_code
_entity_poly.pdbx_strand_id
1 'polypeptide(L)'
;MISVVIPLYNKEKQIAYTLQSVFEQTFQDFEIVVVDDGSTDNSVEKVEKFDDSRIRLIHQTNAGVSAARNRGIEEARGELIAFLDADDEWMPEYLATQYGLYQKYPECSVYACNYEFRDSEGKVTPTIIRKLPFEGEDGVLSNYFEVASCSHPPICSISIMVKKTAIQAIGGFPLGIKSGEDLLTWARLAVNEKFAYSRKVLSVFIETKSDMNISKAQMRAGSEGQVLVELLLLYDREKNHVLKSQLKKYIIRWYKIYAVIQIEIGQGHKAIKIAYKAMVFGGTVKSFFPILILGMLPNKLSRILFL
;
A
#
# COMPACT_ATOMS: atom_id res chain seq x y z
N MET A 1 -2.60 16.16 -17.41
CA MET A 1 -2.03 14.84 -17.77
C MET A 1 -1.66 14.07 -16.50
N ILE A 2 -1.99 12.79 -16.42
CA ILE A 2 -1.63 11.87 -15.32
C ILE A 2 -0.48 10.96 -15.79
N SER A 3 0.52 10.70 -14.95
CA SER A 3 1.52 9.68 -15.20
C SER A 3 1.16 8.41 -14.42
N VAL A 4 0.90 7.32 -15.12
CA VAL A 4 0.68 5.98 -14.54
C VAL A 4 2.04 5.31 -14.39
N VAL A 5 2.47 5.07 -13.15
CA VAL A 5 3.76 4.43 -12.85
C VAL A 5 3.54 2.97 -12.53
N ILE A 6 4.17 2.09 -13.32
CA ILE A 6 4.07 0.64 -13.21
C ILE A 6 5.46 0.05 -12.93
N PRO A 7 5.77 -0.37 -11.69
CA PRO A 7 6.98 -1.12 -11.41
C PRO A 7 6.84 -2.55 -11.98
N LEU A 8 7.82 -3.00 -12.76
CA LEU A 8 7.78 -4.29 -13.44
C LEU A 8 8.97 -5.16 -13.00
N TYR A 9 8.69 -6.36 -12.50
CA TYR A 9 9.71 -7.38 -12.24
C TYR A 9 9.11 -8.78 -12.32
N ASN A 10 9.46 -9.53 -13.35
CA ASN A 10 9.04 -10.94 -13.57
C ASN A 10 7.51 -11.14 -13.49
N LYS A 11 6.76 -10.42 -14.35
CA LYS A 11 5.30 -10.45 -14.48
C LYS A 11 4.83 -10.78 -15.91
N GLU A 12 5.53 -11.65 -16.62
CA GLU A 12 5.20 -12.00 -18.02
C GLU A 12 3.76 -12.48 -18.24
N LYS A 13 3.13 -13.04 -17.19
CA LYS A 13 1.76 -13.57 -17.27
C LYS A 13 0.68 -12.54 -17.02
N GLN A 14 1.02 -11.46 -16.31
CA GLN A 14 0.06 -10.49 -15.78
C GLN A 14 0.15 -9.13 -16.49
N ILE A 15 1.35 -8.65 -16.81
CA ILE A 15 1.58 -7.28 -17.30
C ILE A 15 0.70 -6.89 -18.49
N ALA A 16 0.36 -7.81 -19.36
CA ALA A 16 -0.51 -7.52 -20.50
C ALA A 16 -1.93 -7.17 -20.07
N TYR A 17 -2.49 -7.85 -19.05
CA TYR A 17 -3.81 -7.55 -18.50
C TYR A 17 -3.79 -6.21 -17.74
N THR A 18 -2.73 -5.96 -16.98
CA THR A 18 -2.51 -4.68 -16.29
C THR A 18 -2.52 -3.51 -17.29
N LEU A 19 -1.73 -3.59 -18.36
CA LEU A 19 -1.69 -2.54 -19.41
C LEU A 19 -3.06 -2.39 -20.10
N GLN A 20 -3.74 -3.48 -20.40
CA GLN A 20 -5.07 -3.46 -21.00
C GLN A 20 -6.05 -2.67 -20.13
N SER A 21 -6.04 -2.88 -18.80
CA SER A 21 -6.90 -2.13 -17.87
C SER A 21 -6.62 -0.62 -17.84
N VAL A 22 -5.37 -0.21 -18.15
CA VAL A 22 -5.01 1.21 -18.30
C VAL A 22 -5.49 1.77 -19.63
N PHE A 23 -5.42 1.03 -20.73
CA PHE A 23 -5.92 1.48 -22.02
C PHE A 23 -7.45 1.60 -22.06
N GLU A 24 -8.14 0.79 -21.29
CA GLU A 24 -9.61 0.81 -21.14
C GLU A 24 -10.12 1.93 -20.23
N GLN A 25 -9.25 2.78 -19.68
CA GLN A 25 -9.69 3.91 -18.87
C GLN A 25 -10.53 4.91 -19.68
N THR A 26 -11.58 5.43 -19.08
CA THR A 26 -12.44 6.46 -19.71
C THR A 26 -11.77 7.83 -19.79
N PHE A 27 -10.80 8.12 -18.94
CA PHE A 27 -9.96 9.30 -18.98
C PHE A 27 -8.68 8.99 -19.78
N GLN A 28 -8.41 9.73 -20.88
CA GLN A 28 -7.36 9.39 -21.84
C GLN A 28 -6.13 10.32 -21.83
N ASP A 29 -6.12 11.39 -21.01
CA ASP A 29 -4.97 12.31 -20.91
C ASP A 29 -3.93 11.78 -19.89
N PHE A 30 -3.25 10.67 -20.27
CA PHE A 30 -2.23 10.04 -19.45
C PHE A 30 -1.02 9.56 -20.26
N GLU A 31 0.12 9.40 -19.60
CA GLU A 31 1.25 8.59 -20.02
C GLU A 31 1.39 7.37 -19.12
N ILE A 32 2.08 6.33 -19.60
CA ILE A 32 2.42 5.12 -18.86
C ILE A 32 3.93 5.04 -18.73
N VAL A 33 4.46 5.06 -17.51
CA VAL A 33 5.88 4.90 -17.20
C VAL A 33 6.07 3.52 -16.59
N VAL A 34 6.47 2.56 -17.42
CA VAL A 34 6.82 1.21 -16.98
C VAL A 34 8.29 1.20 -16.60
N VAL A 35 8.59 0.83 -15.35
CA VAL A 35 9.98 0.73 -14.88
C VAL A 35 10.31 -0.74 -14.67
N ASP A 36 11.05 -1.31 -15.63
CA ASP A 36 11.58 -2.67 -15.54
C ASP A 36 12.75 -2.71 -14.57
N ASP A 37 12.53 -3.38 -13.43
CA ASP A 37 13.50 -3.55 -12.34
C ASP A 37 14.37 -4.81 -12.58
N GLY A 38 14.85 -5.00 -13.80
CA GLY A 38 15.76 -6.07 -14.19
C GLY A 38 15.06 -7.43 -14.32
N SER A 39 13.93 -7.49 -15.01
CA SER A 39 13.21 -8.75 -15.29
C SER A 39 14.09 -9.73 -16.07
N THR A 40 13.92 -11.01 -15.75
CA THR A 40 14.64 -12.14 -16.36
C THR A 40 13.72 -13.08 -17.16
N ASP A 41 12.42 -12.79 -17.14
CA ASP A 41 11.38 -13.46 -17.93
C ASP A 41 10.99 -12.61 -19.17
N ASN A 42 9.92 -12.97 -19.85
CA ASN A 42 9.46 -12.25 -21.05
C ASN A 42 8.61 -11.00 -20.75
N SER A 43 8.68 -10.44 -19.54
CA SER A 43 7.89 -9.26 -19.14
C SER A 43 8.12 -8.06 -20.05
N VAL A 44 9.38 -7.75 -20.36
CA VAL A 44 9.78 -6.64 -21.24
C VAL A 44 9.20 -6.83 -22.65
N GLU A 45 9.37 -8.01 -23.25
CA GLU A 45 8.82 -8.31 -24.57
C GLU A 45 7.29 -8.20 -24.62
N LYS A 46 6.61 -8.46 -23.51
CA LYS A 46 5.15 -8.30 -23.42
C LYS A 46 4.75 -6.84 -23.45
N VAL A 47 5.50 -5.96 -22.79
CA VAL A 47 5.28 -4.49 -22.83
C VAL A 47 5.54 -3.95 -24.23
N GLU A 48 6.65 -4.37 -24.87
CA GLU A 48 7.05 -3.90 -26.21
C GLU A 48 6.07 -4.29 -27.34
N LYS A 49 5.20 -5.28 -27.09
CA LYS A 49 4.14 -5.64 -28.04
C LYS A 49 2.98 -4.64 -28.11
N PHE A 50 2.88 -3.74 -27.14
CA PHE A 50 1.90 -2.67 -27.19
C PHE A 50 2.47 -1.49 -28.00
N ASP A 51 1.94 -1.29 -29.21
CA ASP A 51 2.28 -0.16 -30.08
C ASP A 51 1.45 1.08 -29.69
N ASP A 52 1.81 1.70 -28.55
CA ASP A 52 1.16 2.92 -28.05
C ASP A 52 2.21 3.91 -27.58
N SER A 53 2.20 5.09 -28.19
CA SER A 53 3.19 6.16 -27.91
C SER A 53 3.12 6.74 -26.49
N ARG A 54 2.09 6.42 -25.73
CA ARG A 54 1.96 6.81 -24.32
C ARG A 54 2.83 5.96 -23.39
N ILE A 55 3.29 4.78 -23.84
CA ILE A 55 4.17 3.91 -23.05
C ILE A 55 5.61 4.40 -23.14
N ARG A 56 6.24 4.52 -21.98
CA ARG A 56 7.67 4.71 -21.82
C ARG A 56 8.22 3.60 -20.94
N LEU A 57 9.05 2.73 -21.54
CA LEU A 57 9.72 1.64 -20.84
C LEU A 57 11.10 2.12 -20.38
N ILE A 58 11.35 2.04 -19.09
CA ILE A 58 12.61 2.44 -18.45
C ILE A 58 13.24 1.20 -17.83
N HIS A 59 14.50 0.94 -18.10
CA HIS A 59 15.24 -0.20 -17.54
C HIS A 59 16.14 0.25 -16.40
N GLN A 60 16.21 -0.57 -15.35
CA GLN A 60 17.20 -0.43 -14.28
C GLN A 60 17.68 -1.79 -13.78
N THR A 61 18.82 -1.80 -13.11
CA THR A 61 19.27 -2.97 -12.34
C THR A 61 18.34 -3.19 -11.15
N ASN A 62 17.98 -4.44 -10.85
CA ASN A 62 17.07 -4.75 -9.76
C ASN A 62 17.49 -4.10 -8.44
N ALA A 63 16.62 -3.27 -7.92
CA ALA A 63 16.79 -2.52 -6.67
C ALA A 63 15.53 -2.55 -5.78
N GLY A 64 14.49 -3.28 -6.22
CA GLY A 64 13.23 -3.49 -5.51
C GLY A 64 12.15 -2.47 -5.86
N VAL A 65 10.90 -2.82 -5.52
CA VAL A 65 9.69 -2.09 -5.90
C VAL A 65 9.71 -0.60 -5.53
N SER A 66 10.24 -0.25 -4.36
CA SER A 66 10.40 1.16 -3.94
C SER A 66 11.31 1.94 -4.87
N ALA A 67 12.43 1.35 -5.29
CA ALA A 67 13.36 1.99 -6.23
C ALA A 67 12.72 2.16 -7.61
N ALA A 68 12.01 1.16 -8.10
CA ALA A 68 11.30 1.23 -9.37
C ALA A 68 10.18 2.30 -9.34
N ARG A 69 9.39 2.37 -8.26
CA ARG A 69 8.38 3.44 -8.11
C ARG A 69 9.03 4.83 -8.02
N ASN A 70 10.13 4.97 -7.28
CA ASN A 70 10.86 6.25 -7.20
C ASN A 70 11.42 6.68 -8.56
N ARG A 71 11.98 5.74 -9.32
CA ARG A 71 12.41 6.02 -10.69
C ARG A 71 11.24 6.45 -11.57
N GLY A 72 10.08 5.79 -11.45
CA GLY A 72 8.85 6.19 -12.14
C GLY A 72 8.39 7.60 -11.76
N ILE A 73 8.48 8.00 -10.49
CA ILE A 73 8.18 9.36 -10.02
C ILE A 73 9.13 10.39 -10.67
N GLU A 74 10.42 10.09 -10.77
CA GLU A 74 11.41 10.96 -11.40
C GLU A 74 11.10 11.15 -12.88
N GLU A 75 10.85 10.06 -13.60
CA GLU A 75 10.58 10.03 -15.05
C GLU A 75 9.20 10.57 -15.44
N ALA A 76 8.24 10.59 -14.52
CA ALA A 76 6.89 11.08 -14.76
C ALA A 76 6.88 12.54 -15.23
N ARG A 77 6.13 12.83 -16.29
CA ARG A 77 5.94 14.18 -16.87
C ARG A 77 4.69 14.87 -16.34
N GLY A 78 3.73 14.10 -15.88
CA GLY A 78 2.48 14.59 -15.30
C GLY A 78 2.68 15.20 -13.91
N GLU A 79 1.84 16.15 -13.56
CA GLU A 79 1.76 16.70 -12.20
C GLU A 79 1.09 15.76 -11.21
N LEU A 80 0.32 14.80 -11.72
CA LEU A 80 -0.39 13.78 -10.97
C LEU A 80 0.22 12.41 -11.30
N ILE A 81 0.50 11.61 -10.28
CA ILE A 81 1.05 10.27 -10.41
C ILE A 81 0.06 9.28 -9.83
N ALA A 82 -0.33 8.28 -10.60
CA ALA A 82 -1.09 7.12 -10.17
C ALA A 82 -0.19 5.89 -10.21
N PHE A 83 -0.27 5.03 -9.18
CA PHE A 83 0.55 3.81 -9.10
C PHE A 83 -0.30 2.59 -9.40
N LEU A 84 0.22 1.67 -10.21
CA LEU A 84 -0.40 0.40 -10.54
C LEU A 84 0.67 -0.69 -10.54
N ASP A 85 0.49 -1.74 -9.75
CA ASP A 85 1.42 -2.87 -9.74
C ASP A 85 1.19 -3.76 -10.98
N ALA A 86 2.25 -4.35 -11.52
CA ALA A 86 2.25 -5.04 -12.82
C ALA A 86 1.45 -6.36 -12.85
N ASP A 87 0.79 -6.72 -11.77
CA ASP A 87 -0.08 -7.88 -11.58
C ASP A 87 -1.50 -7.53 -11.11
N ASP A 88 -1.84 -6.23 -11.06
CA ASP A 88 -3.13 -5.72 -10.63
C ASP A 88 -3.88 -5.02 -11.77
N GLU A 89 -5.15 -4.65 -11.54
CA GLU A 89 -6.04 -4.07 -12.55
C GLU A 89 -6.83 -2.88 -12.00
N TRP A 90 -7.21 -1.97 -12.90
CA TRP A 90 -8.15 -0.89 -12.63
C TRP A 90 -9.48 -1.08 -13.33
N MET A 91 -10.56 -0.64 -12.70
CA MET A 91 -11.86 -0.46 -13.34
C MET A 91 -11.81 0.73 -14.33
N PRO A 92 -12.62 0.74 -15.39
CA PRO A 92 -12.56 1.76 -16.45
C PRO A 92 -12.66 3.21 -15.97
N GLU A 93 -13.35 3.48 -14.87
CA GLU A 93 -13.58 4.82 -14.33
C GLU A 93 -12.52 5.27 -13.31
N TYR A 94 -11.45 4.49 -13.08
CA TYR A 94 -10.47 4.80 -12.03
C TYR A 94 -9.83 6.17 -12.25
N LEU A 95 -9.16 6.40 -13.39
CA LEU A 95 -8.48 7.67 -13.66
C LEU A 95 -9.46 8.85 -13.73
N ALA A 96 -10.63 8.66 -14.31
CA ALA A 96 -11.67 9.70 -14.37
C ALA A 96 -12.16 10.10 -12.98
N THR A 97 -12.37 9.13 -12.07
CA THR A 97 -12.77 9.39 -10.68
C THR A 97 -11.67 10.10 -9.90
N GLN A 98 -10.42 9.65 -10.02
CA GLN A 98 -9.29 10.28 -9.34
C GLN A 98 -9.09 11.73 -9.83
N TYR A 99 -9.21 11.98 -11.14
CA TYR A 99 -9.11 13.32 -11.68
C TYR A 99 -10.29 14.21 -11.25
N GLY A 100 -11.50 13.64 -11.16
CA GLY A 100 -12.66 14.32 -10.60
C GLY A 100 -12.46 14.74 -9.14
N LEU A 101 -11.85 13.88 -8.31
CA LEU A 101 -11.48 14.24 -6.94
C LEU A 101 -10.45 15.39 -6.92
N TYR A 102 -9.44 15.35 -7.81
CA TYR A 102 -8.46 16.43 -7.94
C TYR A 102 -9.13 17.78 -8.25
N GLN A 103 -10.11 17.79 -9.14
CA GLN A 103 -10.85 19.02 -9.48
C GLN A 103 -11.76 19.48 -8.34
N LYS A 104 -12.42 18.56 -7.65
CA LYS A 104 -13.41 18.84 -6.61
C LYS A 104 -12.79 19.27 -5.28
N TYR A 105 -11.59 18.75 -4.95
CA TYR A 105 -10.88 18.99 -3.70
C TYR A 105 -9.47 19.56 -3.96
N PRO A 106 -9.35 20.81 -4.46
CA PRO A 106 -8.07 21.40 -4.86
C PRO A 106 -7.08 21.57 -3.70
N GLU A 107 -7.59 21.62 -2.45
CA GLU A 107 -6.79 21.67 -1.23
C GLU A 107 -6.14 20.33 -0.86
N CYS A 108 -6.52 19.22 -1.52
CA CYS A 108 -5.93 17.92 -1.32
C CYS A 108 -4.74 17.70 -2.26
N SER A 109 -3.81 16.87 -1.81
CA SER A 109 -2.65 16.44 -2.61
C SER A 109 -2.65 14.95 -2.90
N VAL A 110 -3.55 14.21 -2.26
CA VAL A 110 -3.71 12.75 -2.39
C VAL A 110 -5.17 12.45 -2.70
N TYR A 111 -5.39 11.61 -3.69
CA TYR A 111 -6.69 11.18 -4.19
C TYR A 111 -6.71 9.67 -4.20
N ALA A 112 -7.72 9.07 -3.59
CA ALA A 112 -7.76 7.61 -3.45
C ALA A 112 -9.19 7.08 -3.59
N CYS A 113 -9.30 5.79 -3.84
CA CYS A 113 -10.58 5.09 -3.90
C CYS A 113 -10.54 3.78 -3.13
N ASN A 114 -11.70 3.15 -2.99
CA ASN A 114 -11.79 1.81 -2.45
C ASN A 114 -11.30 0.76 -3.47
N TYR A 115 -10.96 -0.43 -2.97
CA TYR A 115 -10.44 -1.53 -3.74
C TYR A 115 -11.03 -2.86 -3.27
N GLU A 116 -10.85 -3.90 -4.05
CA GLU A 116 -11.22 -5.27 -3.73
C GLU A 116 -10.07 -6.23 -3.99
N PHE A 117 -10.16 -7.42 -3.43
CA PHE A 117 -9.26 -8.53 -3.74
C PHE A 117 -9.95 -9.48 -4.70
N ARG A 118 -9.19 -10.04 -5.65
CA ARG A 118 -9.65 -11.09 -6.55
C ARG A 118 -8.62 -12.21 -6.56
N ASP A 119 -9.04 -13.43 -6.23
CA ASP A 119 -8.15 -14.58 -6.28
C ASP A 119 -8.00 -15.14 -7.71
N SER A 120 -7.09 -16.13 -7.86
CA SER A 120 -6.82 -16.79 -9.14
C SER A 120 -8.00 -17.58 -9.72
N GLU A 121 -9.08 -17.78 -8.95
CA GLU A 121 -10.32 -18.46 -9.38
C GLU A 121 -11.41 -17.44 -9.73
N GLY A 122 -11.09 -16.12 -9.65
CA GLY A 122 -12.01 -15.03 -9.94
C GLY A 122 -12.96 -14.67 -8.80
N LYS A 123 -12.78 -15.27 -7.61
CA LYS A 123 -13.58 -14.93 -6.44
C LYS A 123 -13.18 -13.57 -5.89
N VAL A 124 -14.17 -12.69 -5.79
CA VAL A 124 -14.00 -11.34 -5.26
C VAL A 124 -14.22 -11.33 -3.76
N THR A 125 -13.30 -10.68 -3.04
CA THR A 125 -13.40 -10.38 -1.61
C THR A 125 -13.38 -8.87 -1.42
N PRO A 126 -14.50 -8.24 -1.01
CA PRO A 126 -14.57 -6.80 -0.82
C PRO A 126 -13.76 -6.36 0.38
N THR A 127 -13.17 -5.16 0.30
CA THR A 127 -12.56 -4.51 1.46
C THR A 127 -13.62 -3.92 2.37
N ILE A 128 -13.33 -3.91 3.67
CA ILE A 128 -14.18 -3.29 4.68
C ILE A 128 -13.48 -2.03 5.15
N ILE A 129 -13.98 -0.86 4.75
CA ILE A 129 -13.48 0.44 5.20
C ILE A 129 -14.49 1.04 6.17
N ARG A 130 -14.05 1.34 7.38
CA ARG A 130 -14.91 1.84 8.48
C ARG A 130 -14.49 3.23 8.89
N LYS A 131 -15.45 3.98 9.47
CA LYS A 131 -15.21 5.31 10.07
C LYS A 131 -14.72 6.38 9.08
N LEU A 132 -15.11 6.28 7.82
CA LEU A 132 -14.91 7.39 6.90
C LEU A 132 -15.59 8.65 7.46
N PRO A 133 -14.93 9.83 7.42
CA PRO A 133 -15.44 11.05 8.08
C PRO A 133 -16.52 11.79 7.28
N PHE A 134 -17.10 11.15 6.27
CA PHE A 134 -18.13 11.68 5.39
C PHE A 134 -19.16 10.61 5.04
N GLU A 135 -20.40 11.00 4.72
CA GLU A 135 -21.51 10.08 4.40
C GLU A 135 -21.68 9.90 2.87
N GLY A 136 -21.32 10.89 2.06
CA GLY A 136 -21.44 10.88 0.60
C GLY A 136 -20.58 9.82 -0.09
N GLU A 137 -20.65 9.80 -1.43
CA GLU A 137 -19.84 8.89 -2.26
C GLU A 137 -18.35 9.22 -2.17
N ASP A 138 -18.00 10.48 -1.97
CA ASP A 138 -16.63 10.97 -1.82
C ASP A 138 -16.55 12.10 -0.76
N GLY A 139 -15.35 12.35 -0.26
CA GLY A 139 -15.09 13.40 0.71
C GLY A 139 -13.63 13.49 1.12
N VAL A 140 -13.31 14.45 2.00
CA VAL A 140 -11.98 14.60 2.58
C VAL A 140 -11.77 13.56 3.68
N LEU A 141 -10.74 12.72 3.54
CA LEU A 141 -10.34 11.71 4.51
C LEU A 141 -9.46 12.34 5.60
N SER A 142 -10.08 13.11 6.50
CA SER A 142 -9.38 13.88 7.54
C SER A 142 -8.84 13.05 8.71
N ASN A 143 -9.22 11.76 8.78
CA ASN A 143 -8.88 10.85 9.88
C ASN A 143 -8.21 9.55 9.38
N TYR A 144 -7.29 9.65 8.40
CA TYR A 144 -6.61 8.52 7.78
C TYR A 144 -6.16 7.44 8.79
N PHE A 145 -5.43 7.83 9.83
CA PHE A 145 -4.90 6.90 10.82
C PHE A 145 -5.98 6.20 11.64
N GLU A 146 -7.11 6.86 11.90
CA GLU A 146 -8.23 6.23 12.59
C GLU A 146 -8.86 5.14 11.73
N VAL A 147 -9.14 5.45 10.46
CA VAL A 147 -9.67 4.50 9.48
C VAL A 147 -8.70 3.33 9.31
N ALA A 148 -7.42 3.61 9.05
CA ALA A 148 -6.38 2.60 8.88
C ALA A 148 -6.15 1.74 10.13
N SER A 149 -6.55 2.21 11.31
CA SER A 149 -6.41 1.47 12.58
C SER A 149 -7.52 0.46 12.84
N CYS A 150 -8.70 0.61 12.23
CA CYS A 150 -9.89 -0.15 12.63
C CYS A 150 -10.50 -1.00 11.50
N SER A 151 -9.95 -0.94 10.29
CA SER A 151 -10.47 -1.64 9.11
C SER A 151 -9.33 -2.13 8.22
N HIS A 152 -9.61 -2.58 6.98
CA HIS A 152 -8.56 -2.66 5.97
C HIS A 152 -7.92 -1.26 5.79
N PRO A 153 -6.65 -1.16 5.37
CA PRO A 153 -6.08 0.11 4.97
C PRO A 153 -7.02 0.79 3.96
N PRO A 154 -7.35 2.09 4.12
CA PRO A 154 -8.24 2.75 3.16
C PRO A 154 -7.60 2.89 1.78
N ILE A 155 -6.28 2.80 1.71
CA ILE A 155 -5.47 2.97 0.52
C ILE A 155 -4.45 1.83 0.43
N CYS A 156 -4.41 1.15 -0.70
CA CYS A 156 -3.35 0.23 -1.10
C CYS A 156 -2.48 0.84 -2.21
N SER A 157 -1.42 0.13 -2.63
CA SER A 157 -0.47 0.62 -3.64
C SER A 157 -1.11 1.06 -4.95
N ILE A 158 -2.23 0.43 -5.34
CA ILE A 158 -2.89 0.62 -6.63
C ILE A 158 -4.13 1.51 -6.58
N SER A 159 -4.55 1.98 -5.40
CA SER A 159 -5.80 2.74 -5.23
C SER A 159 -5.58 4.23 -4.99
N ILE A 160 -4.43 4.76 -5.39
CA ILE A 160 -3.97 6.12 -5.08
C ILE A 160 -3.46 6.87 -6.30
N MET A 161 -3.79 8.14 -6.36
CA MET A 161 -3.16 9.17 -7.20
C MET A 161 -2.69 10.32 -6.30
N VAL A 162 -1.52 10.88 -6.57
CA VAL A 162 -0.88 11.89 -5.73
C VAL A 162 -0.27 13.01 -6.59
N LYS A 163 -0.26 14.25 -6.09
CA LYS A 163 0.52 15.33 -6.71
C LYS A 163 2.01 14.97 -6.66
N LYS A 164 2.71 15.08 -7.79
CA LYS A 164 4.15 14.77 -7.89
C LYS A 164 4.97 15.52 -6.83
N THR A 165 4.65 16.78 -6.59
CA THR A 165 5.31 17.60 -5.57
C THR A 165 5.14 17.06 -4.15
N ALA A 166 3.96 16.50 -3.82
CA ALA A 166 3.69 15.97 -2.48
C ALA A 166 4.48 14.67 -2.20
N ILE A 167 4.53 13.75 -3.17
CA ILE A 167 5.30 12.50 -3.01
C ILE A 167 6.81 12.78 -2.99
N GLN A 168 7.29 13.75 -3.77
CA GLN A 168 8.68 14.18 -3.74
C GLN A 168 9.07 14.87 -2.43
N ALA A 169 8.18 15.67 -1.84
CA ALA A 169 8.42 16.37 -0.59
C ALA A 169 8.66 15.42 0.60
N ILE A 170 8.09 14.21 0.58
CA ILE A 170 8.32 13.17 1.60
C ILE A 170 9.49 12.24 1.28
N GLY A 171 10.20 12.47 0.16
CA GLY A 171 11.34 11.67 -0.29
C GLY A 171 10.94 10.37 -1.02
N GLY A 172 9.71 10.25 -1.53
CA GLY A 172 9.22 9.06 -2.23
C GLY A 172 9.03 7.84 -1.35
N PHE A 173 9.14 6.65 -1.97
CA PHE A 173 9.03 5.36 -1.28
C PHE A 173 10.33 5.01 -0.53
N PRO A 174 10.24 4.43 0.66
CA PRO A 174 11.42 4.06 1.47
C PRO A 174 12.17 2.90 0.82
N LEU A 175 13.48 3.07 0.63
CA LEU A 175 14.35 2.01 0.10
C LEU A 175 14.65 0.94 1.17
N GLY A 176 14.82 -0.30 0.73
CA GLY A 176 15.20 -1.41 1.61
C GLY A 176 14.08 -2.03 2.43
N ILE A 177 12.87 -1.46 2.41
CA ILE A 177 11.66 -2.05 3.01
C ILE A 177 10.96 -2.88 1.94
N LYS A 178 10.84 -4.19 2.17
CA LYS A 178 10.30 -5.15 1.19
C LYS A 178 8.80 -5.43 1.33
N SER A 179 8.15 -4.90 2.37
CA SER A 179 6.72 -5.06 2.63
C SER A 179 6.24 -3.96 3.57
N GLY A 180 5.09 -3.35 3.25
CA GLY A 180 4.54 -2.21 3.99
C GLY A 180 5.22 -0.87 3.67
N GLU A 181 6.05 -0.83 2.63
CA GLU A 181 6.69 0.37 2.11
C GLU A 181 5.65 1.38 1.62
N ASP A 182 4.57 0.91 1.00
CA ASP A 182 3.43 1.70 0.56
C ASP A 182 2.67 2.29 1.76
N LEU A 183 2.31 1.47 2.73
CA LEU A 183 1.59 1.92 3.94
C LEU A 183 2.40 2.94 4.76
N LEU A 184 3.74 2.80 4.79
CA LEU A 184 4.61 3.80 5.40
C LEU A 184 4.63 5.10 4.57
N THR A 185 4.65 5.01 3.26
CA THR A 185 4.58 6.17 2.35
C THR A 185 3.27 6.92 2.54
N TRP A 186 2.15 6.19 2.63
CA TRP A 186 0.84 6.80 2.89
C TRP A 186 0.77 7.44 4.29
N ALA A 187 1.40 6.83 5.30
CA ALA A 187 1.50 7.44 6.63
C ALA A 187 2.32 8.74 6.62
N ARG A 188 3.44 8.80 5.87
CA ARG A 188 4.23 10.01 5.69
C ARG A 188 3.44 11.11 4.98
N LEU A 189 2.67 10.77 3.96
CA LEU A 189 1.77 11.71 3.29
C LEU A 189 0.65 12.17 4.24
N ALA A 190 0.04 11.28 5.02
CA ALA A 190 -1.09 11.61 5.91
C ALA A 190 -0.73 12.56 7.07
N VAL A 191 0.56 12.66 7.40
CA VAL A 191 1.06 13.66 8.37
C VAL A 191 1.15 15.06 7.75
N ASN A 192 1.41 15.15 6.44
CA ASN A 192 1.74 16.41 5.78
C ASN A 192 0.63 16.93 4.86
N GLU A 193 -0.22 16.04 4.33
CA GLU A 193 -1.10 16.33 3.21
C GLU A 193 -2.57 16.00 3.53
N LYS A 194 -3.48 16.64 2.80
CA LYS A 194 -4.92 16.31 2.83
C LYS A 194 -5.24 15.28 1.76
N PHE A 195 -6.14 14.37 2.09
CA PHE A 195 -6.57 13.27 1.23
C PHE A 195 -8.03 13.46 0.83
N ALA A 196 -8.34 13.32 -0.45
CA ALA A 196 -9.70 13.09 -0.94
C ALA A 196 -9.89 11.59 -1.22
N TYR A 197 -11.06 11.07 -0.93
CA TYR A 197 -11.34 9.64 -1.01
C TYR A 197 -12.72 9.37 -1.61
N SER A 198 -12.80 8.43 -2.57
CA SER A 198 -14.06 7.89 -3.11
C SER A 198 -14.35 6.51 -2.54
N ARG A 199 -15.62 6.25 -2.19
CA ARG A 199 -16.09 4.92 -1.76
C ARG A 199 -16.21 3.92 -2.91
N LYS A 200 -16.12 4.37 -4.17
CA LYS A 200 -16.16 3.48 -5.34
C LYS A 200 -15.03 2.48 -5.31
N VAL A 201 -15.34 1.22 -5.58
CA VAL A 201 -14.35 0.16 -5.77
C VAL A 201 -13.85 0.24 -7.20
N LEU A 202 -12.63 0.75 -7.40
CA LEU A 202 -12.09 1.03 -8.73
C LEU A 202 -10.72 0.39 -8.99
N SER A 203 -10.18 -0.30 -7.99
CA SER A 203 -8.91 -1.02 -8.10
C SER A 203 -9.10 -2.45 -7.65
N VAL A 204 -8.47 -3.39 -8.34
CA VAL A 204 -8.53 -4.83 -8.09
C VAL A 204 -7.14 -5.34 -7.77
N PHE A 205 -6.94 -5.77 -6.52
CA PHE A 205 -5.72 -6.44 -6.08
C PHE A 205 -5.85 -7.94 -6.40
N ILE A 206 -4.96 -8.44 -7.26
CA ILE A 206 -5.00 -9.85 -7.69
C ILE A 206 -4.16 -10.70 -6.73
N GLU A 207 -4.85 -11.54 -5.95
CA GLU A 207 -4.18 -12.46 -5.01
C GLU A 207 -3.67 -13.70 -5.74
N THR A 208 -2.38 -14.01 -5.56
CA THR A 208 -1.79 -15.25 -6.08
C THR A 208 -1.62 -16.27 -4.96
N LYS A 209 -1.66 -17.58 -5.29
CA LYS A 209 -1.45 -18.68 -4.32
C LYS A 209 -0.08 -18.61 -3.59
N SER A 210 0.88 -17.88 -4.13
CA SER A 210 2.18 -17.62 -3.50
C SER A 210 2.09 -16.66 -2.31
N ASP A 211 1.00 -15.95 -2.14
CA ASP A 211 0.84 -14.91 -1.11
C ASP A 211 0.68 -15.46 0.31
N MET A 212 0.41 -16.75 0.44
CA MET A 212 0.23 -17.46 1.71
C MET A 212 1.47 -18.28 2.17
N ASN A 213 2.66 -18.00 1.66
CA ASN A 213 3.85 -18.81 1.92
C ASN A 213 4.65 -18.32 3.16
N ILE A 214 5.25 -19.28 3.93
CA ILE A 214 6.12 -19.01 5.11
C ILE A 214 7.29 -18.09 4.77
N SER A 215 7.85 -18.18 3.56
CA SER A 215 8.92 -17.28 3.09
C SER A 215 8.46 -15.82 3.03
N LYS A 216 7.19 -15.58 2.66
CA LYS A 216 6.58 -14.25 2.63
C LYS A 216 6.34 -13.70 4.04
N ALA A 217 5.90 -14.54 4.99
CA ALA A 217 5.81 -14.16 6.40
C ALA A 217 7.18 -13.80 7.00
N GLN A 218 8.26 -14.50 6.63
CA GLN A 218 9.63 -14.17 7.04
C GLN A 218 10.11 -12.84 6.47
N MET A 219 9.83 -12.57 5.19
CA MET A 219 10.14 -11.29 4.55
C MET A 219 9.40 -10.14 5.22
N ARG A 220 8.10 -10.31 5.49
CA ARG A 220 7.28 -9.34 6.23
C ARG A 220 7.82 -9.09 7.64
N ALA A 221 8.21 -10.14 8.37
CA ALA A 221 8.76 -10.02 9.72
C ALA A 221 9.99 -9.11 9.81
N GLY A 222 10.84 -9.07 8.79
CA GLY A 222 11.99 -8.16 8.71
C GLY A 222 11.56 -6.71 8.43
N SER A 223 10.67 -6.52 7.46
CA SER A 223 10.23 -5.20 6.99
C SER A 223 9.36 -4.47 8.02
N GLU A 224 8.46 -5.17 8.71
CA GLU A 224 7.54 -4.54 9.65
C GLU A 224 8.21 -3.95 10.88
N GLY A 225 9.35 -4.51 11.29
CA GLY A 225 10.19 -3.89 12.31
C GLY A 225 10.75 -2.54 11.86
N GLN A 226 11.16 -2.42 10.61
CA GLN A 226 11.67 -1.17 10.02
C GLN A 226 10.54 -0.14 9.87
N VAL A 227 9.38 -0.55 9.35
CA VAL A 227 8.19 0.33 9.25
C VAL A 227 7.80 0.87 10.63
N LEU A 228 7.81 0.02 11.66
CA LEU A 228 7.47 0.45 13.01
C LEU A 228 8.45 1.50 13.56
N VAL A 229 9.76 1.35 13.29
CA VAL A 229 10.77 2.34 13.68
C VAL A 229 10.49 3.69 13.01
N GLU A 230 10.23 3.70 11.72
CA GLU A 230 9.91 4.91 10.97
C GLU A 230 8.62 5.59 11.45
N LEU A 231 7.57 4.80 11.76
CA LEU A 231 6.33 5.33 12.33
C LEU A 231 6.53 5.94 13.72
N LEU A 232 7.42 5.38 14.55
CA LEU A 232 7.79 5.97 15.84
C LEU A 232 8.53 7.28 15.66
N LEU A 233 9.42 7.40 14.68
CA LEU A 233 10.09 8.66 14.33
C LEU A 233 9.10 9.73 13.86
N LEU A 234 8.10 9.35 13.05
CA LEU A 234 7.01 10.26 12.68
C LEU A 234 6.22 10.72 13.91
N TYR A 235 5.88 9.81 14.81
CA TYR A 235 5.16 10.10 16.04
C TYR A 235 5.93 11.09 16.96
N ASP A 236 7.23 10.90 17.09
CA ASP A 236 8.05 11.77 17.94
C ASP A 236 8.14 13.20 17.39
N ARG A 237 8.18 13.36 16.07
CA ARG A 237 8.24 14.65 15.38
C ARG A 237 6.89 15.37 15.31
N GLU A 238 5.76 14.63 15.41
CA GLU A 238 4.43 15.20 15.25
C GLU A 238 4.06 16.10 16.45
N LYS A 239 3.66 17.35 16.16
CA LYS A 239 3.30 18.37 17.16
C LYS A 239 1.79 18.53 17.31
N ASN A 240 1.01 18.20 16.29
CA ASN A 240 -0.45 18.26 16.37
C ASN A 240 -0.97 17.14 17.27
N HIS A 241 -1.56 17.50 18.39
CA HIS A 241 -2.03 16.55 19.40
C HIS A 241 -3.10 15.59 18.89
N VAL A 242 -4.01 16.06 18.02
CA VAL A 242 -5.07 15.22 17.45
C VAL A 242 -4.46 14.17 16.51
N LEU A 243 -3.63 14.62 15.58
CA LEU A 243 -2.95 13.73 14.62
C LEU A 243 -2.01 12.75 15.34
N LYS A 244 -1.27 13.23 16.33
CA LYS A 244 -0.40 12.40 17.18
C LYS A 244 -1.19 11.31 17.93
N SER A 245 -2.39 11.63 18.45
CA SER A 245 -3.27 10.65 19.09
C SER A 245 -3.77 9.57 18.10
N GLN A 246 -4.13 9.96 16.87
CA GLN A 246 -4.54 9.03 15.84
C GLN A 246 -3.36 8.15 15.37
N LEU A 247 -2.18 8.74 15.14
CA LEU A 247 -0.95 8.04 14.77
C LEU A 247 -0.53 7.04 15.86
N LYS A 248 -0.72 7.37 17.14
CA LYS A 248 -0.49 6.45 18.25
C LYS A 248 -1.32 5.17 18.12
N LYS A 249 -2.61 5.29 17.81
CA LYS A 249 -3.51 4.13 17.60
C LYS A 249 -3.05 3.28 16.41
N TYR A 250 -2.62 3.92 15.33
CA TYR A 250 -2.09 3.26 14.15
C TYR A 250 -0.80 2.48 14.47
N ILE A 251 0.14 3.07 15.21
CA ILE A 251 1.36 2.41 15.66
C ILE A 251 1.05 1.19 16.55
N ILE A 252 0.06 1.30 17.46
CA ILE A 252 -0.37 0.16 18.28
C ILE A 252 -0.89 -0.98 17.40
N ARG A 253 -1.62 -0.68 16.32
CA ARG A 253 -2.02 -1.69 15.33
C ARG A 253 -0.80 -2.34 14.66
N TRP A 254 0.22 -1.56 14.26
CA TRP A 254 1.45 -2.09 13.68
C TRP A 254 2.21 -3.00 14.64
N TYR A 255 2.29 -2.64 15.92
CA TYR A 255 2.82 -3.54 16.95
C TYR A 255 2.08 -4.87 16.98
N LYS A 256 0.74 -4.83 16.86
CA LYS A 256 -0.09 -6.03 16.87
C LYS A 256 0.18 -6.91 15.65
N ILE A 257 0.19 -6.32 14.46
CA ILE A 257 0.50 -7.02 13.20
C ILE A 257 1.90 -7.66 13.29
N TYR A 258 2.89 -6.89 13.71
CA TYR A 258 4.25 -7.37 13.85
C TYR A 258 4.38 -8.54 14.85
N ALA A 259 3.72 -8.45 15.99
CA ALA A 259 3.71 -9.53 16.97
C ALA A 259 3.04 -10.81 16.44
N VAL A 260 1.94 -10.66 15.69
CA VAL A 260 1.23 -11.77 15.05
C VAL A 260 2.13 -12.49 14.04
N ILE A 261 2.82 -11.76 13.17
CA ILE A 261 3.75 -12.34 12.20
C ILE A 261 4.90 -13.08 12.90
N GLN A 262 5.38 -12.57 14.05
CA GLN A 262 6.38 -13.32 14.83
C GLN A 262 5.85 -14.66 15.33
N ILE A 263 4.57 -14.78 15.65
CA ILE A 263 3.93 -16.06 16.00
C ILE A 263 3.89 -16.98 14.77
N GLU A 264 3.46 -16.47 13.61
CA GLU A 264 3.38 -17.23 12.35
C GLU A 264 4.71 -17.89 11.97
N ILE A 265 5.82 -17.17 12.16
CA ILE A 265 7.17 -17.70 11.88
C ILE A 265 7.77 -18.48 13.06
N GLY A 266 7.01 -18.74 14.13
CA GLY A 266 7.44 -19.54 15.29
C GLY A 266 8.38 -18.81 16.26
N GLN A 267 8.31 -17.48 16.29
CA GLN A 267 9.13 -16.66 17.20
C GLN A 267 8.29 -16.07 18.36
N GLY A 268 7.55 -16.91 19.07
CA GLY A 268 6.63 -16.51 20.13
C GLY A 268 7.26 -15.61 21.21
N HIS A 269 8.51 -15.88 21.60
CA HIS A 269 9.23 -15.03 22.56
C HIS A 269 9.43 -13.58 22.06
N LYS A 270 9.64 -13.38 20.76
CA LYS A 270 9.70 -12.03 20.16
C LYS A 270 8.32 -11.38 20.14
N ALA A 271 7.27 -12.14 19.82
CA ALA A 271 5.90 -11.66 19.86
C ALA A 271 5.53 -11.11 21.25
N ILE A 272 5.90 -11.80 22.32
CA ILE A 272 5.70 -11.35 23.71
C ILE A 272 6.42 -10.03 23.98
N LYS A 273 7.70 -9.91 23.57
CA LYS A 273 8.48 -8.67 23.74
C LYS A 273 7.85 -7.50 22.99
N ILE A 274 7.35 -7.73 21.78
CA ILE A 274 6.67 -6.73 20.96
C ILE A 274 5.35 -6.31 21.62
N ALA A 275 4.55 -7.27 22.10
CA ALA A 275 3.31 -7.00 22.81
C ALA A 275 3.54 -6.17 24.08
N TYR A 276 4.60 -6.47 24.84
CA TYR A 276 4.99 -5.67 26.00
C TYR A 276 5.35 -4.23 25.62
N LYS A 277 6.17 -4.02 24.58
CA LYS A 277 6.50 -2.68 24.07
C LYS A 277 5.24 -1.92 23.65
N ALA A 278 4.30 -2.58 23.00
CA ALA A 278 3.02 -1.99 22.60
C ALA A 278 2.19 -1.54 23.81
N MET A 279 2.15 -2.34 24.89
CA MET A 279 1.43 -1.99 26.13
C MET A 279 2.09 -0.80 26.82
N VAL A 280 3.41 -0.73 26.88
CA VAL A 280 4.14 0.43 27.43
C VAL A 280 3.88 1.68 26.57
N PHE A 281 3.79 1.55 25.25
CA PHE A 281 3.45 2.65 24.35
C PHE A 281 1.99 3.13 24.47
N GLY A 282 1.11 2.34 25.12
CA GLY A 282 -0.29 2.68 25.40
C GLY A 282 -1.33 1.72 24.85
N GLY A 283 -0.90 0.55 24.38
CA GLY A 283 -1.78 -0.56 24.02
C GLY A 283 -2.46 -1.15 25.26
N THR A 284 -3.70 -1.61 25.13
CA THR A 284 -4.41 -2.24 26.26
C THR A 284 -4.03 -3.71 26.41
N VAL A 285 -3.93 -4.18 27.67
CA VAL A 285 -3.68 -5.61 27.97
C VAL A 285 -4.68 -6.50 27.24
N LYS A 286 -5.98 -6.15 27.26
CA LYS A 286 -7.05 -6.88 26.58
C LYS A 286 -6.74 -7.11 25.09
N SER A 287 -6.18 -6.10 24.40
CA SER A 287 -5.86 -6.18 22.97
C SER A 287 -4.70 -7.13 22.65
N PHE A 288 -3.75 -7.29 23.56
CA PHE A 288 -2.54 -8.09 23.38
C PHE A 288 -2.57 -9.43 24.12
N PHE A 289 -3.57 -9.67 24.96
CA PHE A 289 -3.71 -10.91 25.75
C PHE A 289 -3.65 -12.20 24.89
N PRO A 290 -4.37 -12.31 23.76
CA PRO A 290 -4.24 -13.46 22.89
C PRO A 290 -2.81 -13.70 22.39
N ILE A 291 -2.09 -12.63 22.05
CA ILE A 291 -0.69 -12.69 21.56
C ILE A 291 0.23 -13.20 22.67
N LEU A 292 0.02 -12.75 23.91
CA LEU A 292 0.83 -13.21 25.05
C LEU A 292 0.64 -14.71 25.27
N ILE A 293 -0.61 -15.21 25.22
CA ILE A 293 -0.90 -16.65 25.36
C ILE A 293 -0.27 -17.43 24.20
N LEU A 294 -0.54 -17.03 22.95
CA LEU A 294 -0.04 -17.75 21.77
C LEU A 294 1.50 -17.75 21.71
N GLY A 295 2.12 -16.66 22.17
CA GLY A 295 3.58 -16.55 22.21
C GLY A 295 4.24 -17.46 23.25
N MET A 296 3.52 -17.92 24.28
CA MET A 296 3.97 -18.87 25.29
C MET A 296 3.83 -20.33 24.86
N LEU A 297 2.98 -20.60 23.85
CA LEU A 297 2.73 -21.96 23.39
C LEU A 297 3.90 -22.50 22.54
N PRO A 298 4.10 -23.84 22.50
CA PRO A 298 5.01 -24.44 21.54
C PRO A 298 4.64 -24.06 20.10
N ASN A 299 5.64 -23.78 19.25
CA ASN A 299 5.46 -23.25 17.90
C ASN A 299 4.47 -24.04 17.03
N LYS A 300 4.41 -25.38 17.17
CA LYS A 300 3.41 -26.20 16.46
C LYS A 300 1.98 -25.87 16.90
N LEU A 301 1.78 -25.71 18.20
CA LEU A 301 0.43 -25.48 18.77
C LEU A 301 -0.05 -24.06 18.50
N SER A 302 0.84 -23.06 18.63
CA SER A 302 0.50 -21.66 18.35
C SER A 302 0.09 -21.43 16.89
N ARG A 303 0.72 -22.13 15.94
CA ARG A 303 0.34 -22.07 14.51
C ARG A 303 -1.03 -22.70 14.23
N ILE A 304 -1.34 -23.84 14.84
CA ILE A 304 -2.64 -24.51 14.65
C ILE A 304 -3.80 -23.67 15.21
N LEU A 305 -3.59 -23.00 16.35
CA LEU A 305 -4.63 -22.17 16.98
C LEU A 305 -4.77 -20.78 16.34
N PHE A 306 -3.82 -20.40 15.49
CA PHE A 306 -3.83 -19.11 14.80
C PHE A 306 -4.48 -19.19 13.41
N LEU A 307 -4.43 -20.34 12.74
CA LEU A 307 -5.12 -20.66 11.49
C LEU A 307 -6.58 -21.01 11.76
#